data_a46560fbe32b64d97e1f6b5b1eae9484
#
_entry.id   a46560fbe32b64d97e1f6b5b1eae9484
#
_cell.length_a   1.000
_cell.length_b   1.000
_cell.length_c   1.000
_cell.angle_alpha   90.00
_cell.angle_beta   90.00
_cell.angle_gamma   90.00
#
_symmetry.space_group_name_H-M   'P 1'
#
loop_
_entity.id
_entity.type
_entity.pdbx_description
1 polymer ?
#
loop_
_entity_poly.entity_id
_entity_poly.type
_entity_poly.pdbx_seq_one_letter_code
_entity_poly.pdbx_strand_id
1 'polypeptide(L)'
;MTEEDTAAEASQVFTLLQNSPNPFNPSTVIVYKLYRSGFVSFRVYDLLGRLVSVLDEGEKNAGWHEAVWDGRNTSGIPAPSGVYLYRLESGGQAETGKMTLLR
;
A
#
# COMPACT_ATOMS: atom_id res chain seq x y z
N MET A 1 -19.66 22.62 -6.92
CA MET A 1 -18.72 22.09 -5.92
C MET A 1 -18.68 23.02 -4.72
N THR A 2 -18.74 22.47 -3.53
CA THR A 2 -18.69 23.26 -2.32
C THR A 2 -17.24 23.50 -1.89
N GLU A 3 -17.03 24.51 -1.04
CA GLU A 3 -15.70 24.75 -0.46
C GLU A 3 -15.24 23.57 0.40
N GLU A 4 -16.17 22.88 1.06
CA GLU A 4 -15.88 21.71 1.87
C GLU A 4 -15.27 20.57 1.04
N ASP A 5 -15.84 20.29 -0.14
CA ASP A 5 -15.31 19.26 -1.03
C ASP A 5 -13.92 19.62 -1.51
N THR A 6 -13.72 20.88 -1.86
CA THR A 6 -12.41 21.38 -2.29
C THR A 6 -11.38 21.28 -1.17
N ALA A 7 -11.76 21.65 0.04
CA ALA A 7 -10.88 21.57 1.19
C ALA A 7 -10.52 20.12 1.54
N ALA A 8 -11.49 19.21 1.47
CA ALA A 8 -11.26 17.79 1.71
C ALA A 8 -10.26 17.20 0.69
N GLU A 9 -10.46 17.49 -0.60
CA GLU A 9 -9.54 17.07 -1.66
C GLU A 9 -8.15 17.66 -1.47
N ALA A 10 -8.07 18.94 -1.12
CA ALA A 10 -6.78 19.61 -0.92
C ALA A 10 -6.00 19.06 0.26
N SER A 11 -6.68 18.56 1.30
CA SER A 11 -6.03 17.97 2.47
C SER A 11 -5.66 16.50 2.30
N GLN A 12 -6.24 15.83 1.31
CA GLN A 12 -6.00 14.43 1.06
C GLN A 12 -4.72 14.26 0.24
N VAL A 13 -3.79 13.44 0.75
CA VAL A 13 -2.53 13.16 0.05
C VAL A 13 -2.68 12.01 -0.92
N PHE A 14 -3.41 10.96 -0.53
CA PHE A 14 -3.57 9.77 -1.36
C PHE A 14 -4.88 9.05 -1.06
N THR A 15 -5.26 8.17 -1.98
CA THR A 15 -6.29 7.15 -1.79
C THR A 15 -5.63 5.79 -1.96
N LEU A 16 -5.88 4.89 -1.02
CA LEU A 16 -5.38 3.52 -1.05
C LEU A 16 -6.54 2.56 -1.27
N LEU A 17 -6.44 1.72 -2.28
CA LEU A 17 -7.47 0.73 -2.58
C LEU A 17 -7.14 -0.61 -1.94
N GLN A 18 -8.14 -1.47 -1.83
CA GLN A 18 -7.97 -2.84 -1.38
C GLN A 18 -7.16 -3.63 -2.40
N ASN A 19 -6.27 -4.49 -1.93
CA ASN A 19 -5.50 -5.38 -2.82
C ASN A 19 -6.43 -6.31 -3.60
N SER A 20 -6.01 -6.68 -4.79
CA SER A 20 -6.75 -7.61 -5.64
C SER A 20 -5.76 -8.52 -6.39
N PRO A 21 -6.00 -9.83 -6.38
CA PRO A 21 -7.04 -10.56 -5.66
C PRO A 21 -6.80 -10.60 -4.14
N ASN A 22 -7.86 -10.87 -3.38
CA ASN A 22 -7.78 -11.07 -1.93
C ASN A 22 -8.88 -12.05 -1.51
N PRO A 23 -8.57 -13.26 -0.98
CA PRO A 23 -7.22 -13.79 -0.77
C PRO A 23 -6.44 -13.97 -2.07
N PHE A 24 -5.11 -14.05 -1.98
CA PHE A 24 -4.26 -14.15 -3.16
C PHE A 24 -3.27 -15.31 -3.08
N ASN A 25 -2.80 -15.75 -4.27
CA ASN A 25 -1.83 -16.84 -4.41
C ASN A 25 -1.16 -16.74 -5.79
N PRO A 26 0.13 -16.48 -5.87
CA PRO A 26 0.98 -15.95 -4.79
C PRO A 26 1.06 -14.43 -4.79
N SER A 27 0.52 -13.76 -5.83
CA SER A 27 0.69 -12.33 -6.04
C SER A 27 -0.61 -11.55 -5.92
N THR A 28 -0.48 -10.31 -5.48
CA THR A 28 -1.59 -9.38 -5.42
C THR A 28 -1.12 -7.99 -5.86
N VAL A 29 -2.04 -7.19 -6.36
CA VAL A 29 -1.79 -5.82 -6.77
C VAL A 29 -2.52 -4.87 -5.84
N ILE A 30 -1.85 -3.82 -5.43
CA ILE A 30 -2.44 -2.76 -4.61
C ILE A 30 -2.33 -1.47 -5.38
N VAL A 31 -3.46 -0.84 -5.67
CA VAL A 31 -3.51 0.40 -6.42
C VAL A 31 -3.67 1.56 -5.46
N TYR A 32 -2.93 2.62 -5.69
CA TYR A 32 -3.08 3.85 -4.94
C TYR A 32 -2.98 5.06 -5.86
N LYS A 33 -3.60 6.16 -5.44
CA LYS A 33 -3.55 7.41 -6.18
C LYS A 33 -2.94 8.48 -5.30
N LEU A 34 -1.92 9.17 -5.81
CA LEU A 34 -1.36 10.34 -5.16
C LEU A 34 -2.01 11.59 -5.74
N TYR A 35 -2.52 12.44 -4.86
CA TYR A 35 -3.10 13.73 -5.27
C TYR A 35 -2.02 14.80 -5.45
N ARG A 36 -0.84 14.58 -4.89
CA ARG A 36 0.35 15.42 -5.11
C ARG A 36 1.60 14.56 -5.09
N SER A 37 2.60 15.02 -5.84
CA SER A 37 3.90 14.38 -5.87
C SER A 37 4.54 14.41 -4.49
N GLY A 38 5.32 13.39 -4.17
CA GLY A 38 6.04 13.33 -2.92
C GLY A 38 6.69 11.98 -2.69
N PHE A 39 7.36 11.88 -1.57
CA PHE A 39 7.99 10.64 -1.15
C PHE A 39 6.92 9.69 -0.62
N VAL A 40 6.99 8.43 -1.05
CA VAL A 40 6.12 7.37 -0.54
C VAL A 40 6.96 6.29 0.14
N SER A 41 6.36 5.65 1.14
CA SER A 41 6.87 4.43 1.75
C SER A 41 5.70 3.45 1.79
N PHE A 42 5.82 2.35 1.05
CA PHE A 42 4.77 1.34 0.96
C PHE A 42 5.35 -0.01 1.35
N ARG A 43 4.89 -0.53 2.48
CA ARG A 43 5.50 -1.70 3.11
C ARG A 43 4.46 -2.73 3.54
N VAL A 44 4.92 -3.98 3.62
CA VAL A 44 4.12 -5.11 4.12
C VAL A 44 4.68 -5.53 5.47
N TYR A 45 3.78 -5.74 6.43
CA TYR A 45 4.10 -6.19 7.77
C TYR A 45 3.31 -7.45 8.11
N ASP A 46 3.85 -8.27 9.01
CA ASP A 46 3.08 -9.36 9.62
C ASP A 46 2.23 -8.82 10.78
N LEU A 47 1.44 -9.68 11.40
CA LEU A 47 0.55 -9.28 12.48
C LEU A 47 1.29 -8.89 13.77
N LEU A 48 2.57 -9.21 13.87
CA LEU A 48 3.42 -8.77 14.99
C LEU A 48 4.07 -7.42 14.72
N GLY A 49 3.79 -6.81 13.56
CA GLY A 49 4.34 -5.53 13.18
C GLY A 49 5.75 -5.60 12.61
N ARG A 50 6.23 -6.80 12.27
CA ARG A 50 7.56 -6.97 11.68
C ARG A 50 7.50 -6.71 10.18
N LEU A 51 8.51 -6.02 9.67
CA LEU A 51 8.63 -5.76 8.24
C LEU A 51 8.82 -7.07 7.48
N VAL A 52 7.98 -7.28 6.48
CA VAL A 52 8.06 -8.45 5.58
C VAL A 52 8.64 -8.04 4.24
N SER A 53 8.14 -6.98 3.64
CA SER A 53 8.58 -6.54 2.32
C SER A 53 8.40 -5.04 2.15
N VAL A 54 9.21 -4.45 1.27
CA VAL A 54 9.05 -3.06 0.82
C VAL A 54 8.54 -3.12 -0.61
N LEU A 55 7.36 -2.58 -0.85
CA LEU A 55 6.72 -2.62 -2.17
C LEU A 55 7.10 -1.44 -3.02
N ASP A 56 7.17 -0.26 -2.40
CA ASP A 56 7.47 0.98 -3.10
C ASP A 56 8.13 1.94 -2.13
N GLU A 57 9.15 2.66 -2.57
CA GLU A 57 9.84 3.63 -1.74
C GLU A 57 10.55 4.63 -2.63
N GLY A 58 10.29 5.91 -2.38
CA GLY A 58 10.93 6.97 -3.14
C GLY A 58 9.96 8.04 -3.59
N GLU A 59 10.45 8.98 -4.38
CA GLU A 59 9.66 10.05 -4.97
C GLU A 59 8.75 9.51 -6.06
N LYS A 60 7.48 9.88 -6.01
CA LYS A 60 6.47 9.51 -7.00
C LYS A 60 5.73 10.74 -7.46
N ASN A 61 5.35 10.75 -8.74
CA ASN A 61 4.51 11.81 -9.29
C ASN A 61 3.06 11.63 -8.84
N ALA A 62 2.30 12.72 -8.84
CA ALA A 62 0.86 12.65 -8.67
C ALA A 62 0.24 11.73 -9.74
N GLY A 63 -0.82 11.04 -9.40
CA GLY A 63 -1.53 10.13 -10.29
C GLY A 63 -1.65 8.73 -9.72
N TRP A 64 -2.06 7.80 -10.58
CA TRP A 64 -2.28 6.41 -10.21
C TRP A 64 -0.98 5.61 -10.24
N HIS A 65 -0.83 4.72 -9.25
CA HIS A 65 0.32 3.82 -9.12
C HIS A 65 -0.16 2.43 -8.75
N GLU A 66 0.64 1.44 -9.09
CA GLU A 66 0.41 0.05 -8.72
C GLU A 66 1.62 -0.48 -7.99
N ALA A 67 1.37 -1.21 -6.90
CA ALA A 67 2.40 -1.95 -6.20
C ALA A 67 2.04 -3.43 -6.22
N VAL A 68 3.00 -4.28 -6.52
CA VAL A 68 2.79 -5.72 -6.59
C VAL A 68 3.55 -6.39 -5.45
N TRP A 69 2.85 -7.25 -4.71
CA TRP A 69 3.52 -8.13 -3.75
C TRP A 69 3.45 -9.56 -4.25
N ASP A 70 4.60 -10.17 -4.37
CA ASP A 70 4.75 -11.55 -4.86
C ASP A 70 4.70 -12.59 -3.74
N GLY A 71 4.38 -12.18 -2.52
CA GLY A 71 4.31 -13.08 -1.37
C GLY A 71 5.66 -13.47 -0.78
N ARG A 72 6.72 -12.73 -1.11
CA ARG A 72 8.08 -13.01 -0.61
C ARG A 72 8.52 -11.92 0.35
N ASN A 73 9.39 -12.30 1.30
CA ASN A 73 10.00 -11.32 2.19
C ASN A 73 11.15 -10.58 1.49
N THR A 74 11.79 -9.65 2.22
CA THR A 74 12.90 -8.85 1.68
C THR A 74 14.10 -9.68 1.22
N SER A 75 14.23 -10.90 1.75
CA SER A 75 15.29 -11.83 1.34
C SER A 75 14.90 -12.72 0.18
N GLY A 76 13.70 -12.54 -0.39
CA GLY A 76 13.20 -13.35 -1.50
C GLY A 76 12.65 -14.70 -1.08
N ILE A 77 12.48 -14.94 0.21
CA ILE A 77 11.94 -16.20 0.73
C ILE A 77 10.41 -16.10 0.77
N PRO A 78 9.70 -17.14 0.30
CA PRO A 78 8.24 -17.13 0.38
C PRO A 78 7.74 -16.97 1.81
N ALA A 79 6.86 -15.99 2.02
CA ALA A 79 6.21 -15.79 3.30
C ALA A 79 5.14 -16.86 3.51
N PRO A 80 4.92 -17.31 4.75
CA PRO A 80 3.89 -18.33 5.00
C PRO A 80 2.48 -17.77 4.76
N SER A 81 1.54 -18.69 4.49
CA SER A 81 0.13 -18.36 4.42
C SER A 81 -0.30 -17.62 5.69
N GLY A 82 -1.13 -16.62 5.56
CA GLY A 82 -1.61 -15.86 6.71
C GLY A 82 -2.07 -14.47 6.34
N VAL A 83 -2.35 -13.70 7.38
CA VAL A 83 -2.80 -12.31 7.24
C VAL A 83 -1.60 -11.38 7.34
N TYR A 84 -1.57 -10.42 6.42
CA TYR A 84 -0.53 -9.39 6.35
C TYR A 84 -1.16 -8.02 6.28
N LEU A 85 -0.41 -7.01 6.72
CA LEU A 85 -0.84 -5.63 6.66
C LEU A 85 0.04 -4.90 5.64
N TYR A 86 -0.58 -4.09 4.79
CA TYR A 86 0.16 -3.18 3.93
C TYR A 86 -0.11 -1.75 4.40
N ARG A 87 0.95 -0.95 4.41
CA ARG A 87 0.89 0.42 4.93
C ARG A 87 1.54 1.37 3.95
N LEU A 88 0.76 2.35 3.51
CA LEU A 88 1.24 3.44 2.66
C LEU A 88 1.38 4.71 3.49
N GLU A 89 2.54 5.34 3.40
CA GLU A 89 2.80 6.62 4.04
C GLU A 89 3.26 7.62 2.98
N SER A 90 2.72 8.81 3.03
CA SER A 90 3.15 9.94 2.20
C SER A 90 2.59 11.25 2.76
N GLY A 91 3.37 12.32 2.67
CA GLY A 91 2.93 13.64 3.07
C GLY A 91 2.44 13.76 4.50
N GLY A 92 3.00 12.98 5.43
CA GLY A 92 2.60 12.98 6.83
C GLY A 92 1.33 12.19 7.12
N GLN A 93 0.77 11.51 6.12
CA GLN A 93 -0.42 10.66 6.27
C GLN A 93 -0.05 9.20 6.09
N ALA A 94 -0.81 8.31 6.72
CA ALA A 94 -0.61 6.88 6.61
C ALA A 94 -1.96 6.16 6.58
N GLU A 95 -2.02 5.09 5.82
CA GLU A 95 -3.19 4.22 5.76
C GLU A 95 -2.75 2.78 5.68
N THR A 96 -3.48 1.90 6.35
CA THR A 96 -3.15 0.47 6.45
C THR A 96 -4.32 -0.35 5.92
N GLY A 97 -4.00 -1.35 5.11
CA GLY A 97 -4.97 -2.34 4.65
C GLY A 97 -4.57 -3.74 5.11
N LYS A 98 -5.50 -4.65 5.04
CA LYS A 98 -5.31 -6.05 5.45
C LYS A 98 -5.53 -6.96 4.25
N MET A 99 -4.68 -7.98 4.11
CA MET A 99 -4.77 -8.95 3.02
C MET A 99 -4.42 -10.35 3.51
N THR A 100 -4.87 -11.35 2.77
CA THR A 100 -4.67 -12.77 3.13
C THR A 100 -3.94 -13.50 2.01
N LEU A 101 -2.80 -14.08 2.36
CA LEU A 101 -2.01 -14.92 1.46
C LEU A 101 -2.38 -16.39 1.73
N LEU A 102 -2.78 -17.07 0.68
CA LEU A 102 -3.09 -18.52 0.72
C LEU A 102 -2.14 -19.24 -0.22
N ARG A 103 -1.23 -20.00 0.32
CA ARG A 103 -0.31 -20.82 -0.48
C ARG A 103 -0.85 -22.22 -0.70
#